data_e3211f123e9ead84ead88c8078c3dcda
#
_entry.id   e3211f123e9ead84ead88c8078c3dcda
#
_cell.length_a   1.000
_cell.length_b   1.000
_cell.length_c   1.000
_cell.angle_alpha   90.00
_cell.angle_beta   90.00
_cell.angle_gamma   90.00
#
_symmetry.space_group_name_H-M   'P 1'
#
loop_
_entity.id
_entity.type
_entity.pdbx_description
1 polymer ?
#
loop_
_entity_poly.entity_id
_entity_poly.type
_entity_poly.pdbx_seq_one_letter_code
_entity_poly.pdbx_strand_id
1 'polypeptide(L)'
;VAVCSWYVVDPRYQEVLSLNPRLEYLEFPAKNVGVRRARGRFVLTSNCDVYFGRRIFDALAAGTLEPRVLYRAPRHDLTLPAERAPLDWSVLEDPRNLAGPAHVLKPPYMGSATGDFVLLDRESFHEIGGFNEVYRVARIGIDRNVLVKALSSGLRIADIGGPVYHENHEGSYRLNPAAYAGRETEAPWGDRRWHSGGVSYVNPPTWGLSEAPVREIDDRVWYLDFSWAAMPPLVDLMRIVLPVARLGGPAPGHYVRKR
;
A
#
# COMPACT_ATOMS: atom_id res chain seq x y z
N VAL A 1 -4.44 22.27 13.78
CA VAL A 1 -4.10 21.09 14.60
C VAL A 1 -4.59 19.87 13.83
N ALA A 2 -3.69 18.91 13.52
CA ALA A 2 -4.09 17.67 12.90
C ALA A 2 -4.94 16.85 13.90
N VAL A 3 -6.06 16.32 13.40
CA VAL A 3 -6.91 15.42 14.18
C VAL A 3 -6.53 13.99 13.81
N CYS A 4 -6.04 13.22 14.77
CA CYS A 4 -5.71 11.82 14.59
C CYS A 4 -6.86 10.94 15.11
N SER A 5 -7.23 9.92 14.34
CA SER A 5 -8.13 8.86 14.77
C SER A 5 -7.44 7.52 14.58
N TRP A 6 -7.51 6.67 15.57
CA TRP A 6 -6.89 5.35 15.57
C TRP A 6 -7.95 4.28 15.38
N TYR A 7 -7.70 3.36 14.47
CA TYR A 7 -8.53 2.18 14.25
C TYR A 7 -7.72 0.94 14.56
N VAL A 8 -8.01 0.32 15.69
CA VAL A 8 -7.38 -0.92 16.15
C VAL A 8 -8.22 -2.09 15.65
N VAL A 9 -7.61 -2.98 14.90
CA VAL A 9 -8.28 -4.16 14.35
C VAL A 9 -8.04 -5.36 15.25
N ASP A 10 -9.10 -6.09 15.61
CA ASP A 10 -8.99 -7.31 16.41
C ASP A 10 -8.00 -8.31 15.76
N PRO A 11 -7.00 -8.81 16.49
CA PRO A 11 -5.97 -9.70 15.95
C PRO A 11 -6.51 -10.98 15.32
N ARG A 12 -7.70 -11.44 15.71
CA ARG A 12 -8.37 -12.60 15.10
C ARG A 12 -8.59 -12.43 13.59
N TYR A 13 -8.73 -11.18 13.10
CA TYR A 13 -8.79 -10.95 11.66
C TYR A 13 -7.48 -11.35 10.98
N GLN A 14 -6.34 -11.07 11.58
CA GLN A 14 -5.05 -11.50 11.04
C GLN A 14 -4.95 -13.04 11.00
N GLU A 15 -5.34 -13.71 12.07
CA GLU A 15 -5.29 -15.16 12.20
C GLU A 15 -6.17 -15.88 11.15
N VAL A 16 -7.38 -15.36 10.94
CA VAL A 16 -8.36 -15.98 10.02
C VAL A 16 -8.10 -15.59 8.56
N LEU A 17 -7.67 -14.34 8.31
CA LEU A 17 -7.46 -13.84 6.96
C LEU A 17 -6.13 -14.27 6.37
N SER A 18 -5.08 -14.41 7.16
CA SER A 18 -3.77 -14.80 6.65
C SER A 18 -3.78 -16.25 6.18
N LEU A 19 -3.37 -16.45 4.93
CA LEU A 19 -3.16 -17.78 4.33
C LEU A 19 -1.68 -18.21 4.37
N ASN A 20 -0.83 -17.40 5.00
CA ASN A 20 0.59 -17.68 5.16
C ASN A 20 0.99 -17.40 6.62
N PRO A 21 1.35 -18.42 7.40
CA PRO A 21 1.69 -18.24 8.82
C PRO A 21 2.97 -17.43 9.05
N ARG A 22 3.74 -17.13 7.99
CA ARG A 22 4.92 -16.28 8.07
C ARG A 22 4.59 -14.79 7.91
N LEU A 23 3.34 -14.44 7.55
CA LEU A 23 2.91 -13.04 7.49
C LEU A 23 2.58 -12.56 8.89
N GLU A 24 3.41 -11.67 9.40
CA GLU A 24 3.23 -11.05 10.72
C GLU A 24 1.98 -10.16 10.76
N TYR A 25 1.65 -9.50 9.63
CA TYR A 25 0.47 -8.64 9.52
C TYR A 25 0.01 -8.47 8.07
N LEU A 26 -1.28 -8.22 7.92
CA LEU A 26 -1.95 -7.92 6.66
C LEU A 26 -2.08 -6.40 6.49
N GLU A 27 -1.02 -5.75 6.00
CA GLU A 27 -0.91 -4.30 5.87
C GLU A 27 -2.05 -3.66 5.07
N PHE A 28 -2.39 -4.23 3.92
CA PHE A 28 -3.33 -3.59 3.01
C PHE A 28 -4.79 -3.72 3.41
N PRO A 29 -5.26 -4.85 3.96
CA PRO A 29 -6.54 -4.89 4.65
C PRO A 29 -6.65 -3.86 5.78
N ALA A 30 -5.59 -3.66 6.56
CA ALA A 30 -5.57 -2.62 7.60
C ALA A 30 -5.61 -1.20 7.01
N LYS A 31 -4.86 -0.91 5.95
CA LYS A 31 -4.95 0.37 5.21
C LYS A 31 -6.38 0.60 4.68
N ASN A 32 -7.04 -0.43 4.16
CA ASN A 32 -8.41 -0.34 3.70
C ASN A 32 -9.41 0.02 4.81
N VAL A 33 -9.18 -0.41 6.05
CA VAL A 33 -9.98 0.03 7.20
C VAL A 33 -9.94 1.55 7.34
N GLY A 34 -8.76 2.15 7.21
CA GLY A 34 -8.56 3.60 7.24
C GLY A 34 -9.19 4.30 6.03
N VAL A 35 -8.95 3.81 4.82
CA VAL A 35 -9.52 4.35 3.58
C VAL A 35 -11.03 4.37 3.63
N ARG A 36 -11.65 3.27 4.07
CA ARG A 36 -13.10 3.12 4.16
C ARG A 36 -13.75 4.14 5.10
N ARG A 37 -13.04 4.51 6.16
CA ARG A 37 -13.53 5.42 7.23
C ARG A 37 -13.05 6.85 7.07
N ALA A 38 -12.19 7.12 6.09
CA ALA A 38 -11.72 8.46 5.78
C ALA A 38 -12.90 9.38 5.38
N ARG A 39 -12.87 10.64 5.85
CA ARG A 39 -13.91 11.63 5.59
C ARG A 39 -13.44 12.76 4.66
N GLY A 40 -12.14 12.85 4.41
CA GLY A 40 -11.56 13.85 3.52
C GLY A 40 -11.99 13.66 2.06
N ARG A 41 -11.98 14.73 1.28
CA ARG A 41 -12.20 14.68 -0.16
C ARG A 41 -11.13 13.84 -0.86
N PHE A 42 -9.88 13.98 -0.43
CA PHE A 42 -8.76 13.15 -0.84
C PHE A 42 -8.28 12.30 0.33
N VAL A 43 -7.82 11.10 0.02
CA VAL A 43 -7.29 10.14 0.99
C VAL A 43 -5.87 9.80 0.59
N LEU A 44 -4.95 10.03 1.51
CA LEU A 44 -3.55 9.63 1.40
C LEU A 44 -3.32 8.36 2.22
N THR A 45 -2.75 7.34 1.58
CA THR A 45 -2.20 6.19 2.27
C THR A 45 -0.69 6.19 2.17
N SER A 46 -0.04 5.88 3.28
CA SER A 46 1.42 5.85 3.40
C SER A 46 1.86 4.70 4.28
N ASN A 47 3.13 4.35 4.22
CA ASN A 47 3.79 3.52 5.22
C ASN A 47 4.18 4.39 6.43
N CYS A 48 4.43 3.75 7.57
CA CYS A 48 4.77 4.46 8.82
C CYS A 48 6.25 4.91 8.88
N ASP A 49 7.07 4.42 7.97
CA ASP A 49 8.52 4.60 7.88
C ASP A 49 8.94 5.60 6.79
N VAL A 50 8.04 6.54 6.45
CA VAL A 50 8.31 7.59 5.45
C VAL A 50 8.02 8.99 5.97
N TYR A 51 8.86 9.94 5.59
CA TYR A 51 8.68 11.37 5.78
C TYR A 51 8.29 12.03 4.48
N PHE A 52 7.42 13.03 4.54
CA PHE A 52 7.01 13.79 3.36
C PHE A 52 7.92 14.99 3.14
N GLY A 53 8.42 15.14 1.91
CA GLY A 53 9.16 16.33 1.51
C GLY A 53 8.30 17.59 1.52
N ARG A 54 8.94 18.76 1.69
CA ARG A 54 8.25 20.06 1.75
C ARG A 54 7.32 20.28 0.56
N ARG A 55 7.77 19.94 -0.65
CA ARG A 55 6.99 20.12 -1.89
C ARG A 55 5.67 19.37 -1.90
N ILE A 56 5.55 18.26 -1.18
CA ILE A 56 4.26 17.54 -1.04
C ILE A 56 3.27 18.44 -0.29
N PHE A 57 3.70 19.07 0.81
CA PHE A 57 2.83 20.00 1.56
C PHE A 57 2.45 21.19 0.73
N ASP A 58 3.37 21.74 -0.06
CA ASP A 58 3.09 22.86 -0.97
C ASP A 58 2.02 22.47 -2.02
N ALA A 59 2.14 21.27 -2.61
CA ALA A 59 1.18 20.74 -3.57
C ALA A 59 -0.21 20.51 -2.93
N LEU A 60 -0.24 19.99 -1.70
CA LEU A 60 -1.50 19.80 -0.96
C LEU A 60 -2.15 21.15 -0.61
N ALA A 61 -1.35 22.12 -0.19
CA ALA A 61 -1.83 23.45 0.18
C ALA A 61 -2.32 24.27 -1.03
N ALA A 62 -1.78 24.03 -2.21
CA ALA A 62 -2.19 24.71 -3.45
C ALA A 62 -3.66 24.40 -3.84
N GLY A 63 -4.25 23.32 -3.33
CA GLY A 63 -5.64 22.98 -3.59
C GLY A 63 -5.95 22.60 -5.05
N THR A 64 -4.93 22.26 -5.83
CA THR A 64 -5.02 21.96 -7.27
C THR A 64 -5.19 20.47 -7.58
N LEU A 65 -5.40 19.63 -6.56
CA LEU A 65 -5.61 18.22 -6.76
C LEU A 65 -6.89 17.95 -7.55
N GLU A 66 -6.77 17.13 -8.57
CA GLU A 66 -7.86 16.75 -9.45
C GLU A 66 -8.49 15.42 -9.02
N PRO A 67 -9.83 15.27 -9.04
CA PRO A 67 -10.46 13.97 -8.88
C PRO A 67 -10.08 13.04 -10.05
N ARG A 68 -10.20 11.74 -9.82
CA ARG A 68 -9.84 10.69 -10.78
C ARG A 68 -8.35 10.68 -11.19
N VAL A 69 -7.50 11.28 -10.36
CA VAL A 69 -6.05 11.24 -10.51
C VAL A 69 -5.45 10.61 -9.26
N LEU A 70 -4.76 9.48 -9.46
CA LEU A 70 -3.96 8.84 -8.42
C LEU A 70 -2.58 9.48 -8.42
N TYR A 71 -2.26 10.19 -7.37
CA TYR A 71 -0.97 10.84 -7.21
C TYR A 71 0.02 9.92 -6.53
N ARG A 72 1.26 9.95 -7.03
CA ARG A 72 2.41 9.21 -6.55
C ARG A 72 3.52 10.18 -6.17
N ALA A 73 4.42 9.76 -5.30
CA ALA A 73 5.63 10.49 -4.96
C ALA A 73 6.88 9.64 -5.27
N PRO A 74 7.95 10.20 -5.83
CA PRO A 74 9.24 9.52 -5.89
C PRO A 74 9.80 9.31 -4.48
N ARG A 75 10.53 8.22 -4.27
CA ARG A 75 11.11 7.88 -2.98
C ARG A 75 12.62 8.05 -3.00
N HIS A 76 13.15 8.66 -1.96
CA HIS A 76 14.54 8.57 -1.56
C HIS A 76 14.69 7.67 -0.35
N ASP A 77 15.71 6.83 -0.31
CA ASP A 77 16.10 6.10 0.88
C ASP A 77 17.14 6.92 1.66
N LEU A 78 16.94 7.03 2.97
CA LEU A 78 17.88 7.73 3.85
C LEU A 78 19.03 6.81 4.28
N THR A 79 20.18 7.38 4.56
CA THR A 79 21.31 6.69 5.21
C THR A 79 21.23 6.82 6.73
N LEU A 80 20.42 7.75 7.24
CA LEU A 80 20.28 8.03 8.65
C LEU A 80 19.47 6.94 9.35
N PRO A 81 19.89 6.49 10.54
CA PRO A 81 19.11 5.55 11.33
C PRO A 81 17.81 6.19 11.84
N ALA A 82 16.76 5.38 11.96
CA ALA A 82 15.43 5.79 12.40
C ALA A 82 15.38 6.47 13.80
N GLU A 83 16.39 6.23 14.63
CA GLU A 83 16.50 6.76 16.00
C GLU A 83 16.86 8.26 16.04
N ARG A 84 17.20 8.86 14.90
CA ARG A 84 17.50 10.30 14.80
C ARG A 84 16.22 11.11 14.59
N ALA A 85 15.40 11.21 15.61
CA ALA A 85 14.27 12.15 15.60
C ALA A 85 14.57 13.41 16.44
N PRO A 86 13.95 14.57 16.09
CA PRO A 86 13.11 14.83 14.92
C PRO A 86 13.95 15.16 13.67
N LEU A 87 13.57 14.60 12.54
CA LEU A 87 14.17 14.94 11.25
C LEU A 87 13.41 16.14 10.64
N ASP A 88 14.08 17.26 10.49
CA ASP A 88 13.55 18.38 9.75
C ASP A 88 13.89 18.30 8.25
N TRP A 89 13.28 19.15 7.45
CA TRP A 89 13.50 19.11 6.00
C TRP A 89 14.93 19.43 5.57
N SER A 90 15.69 20.19 6.36
CA SER A 90 17.10 20.48 6.04
C SER A 90 17.95 19.23 6.13
N VAL A 91 17.58 18.30 7.00
CA VAL A 91 18.22 16.99 7.16
C VAL A 91 17.74 16.03 6.07
N LEU A 92 16.43 15.96 5.82
CA LEU A 92 15.83 15.05 4.84
C LEU A 92 16.27 15.36 3.40
N GLU A 93 16.38 16.65 3.07
CA GLU A 93 16.70 17.13 1.72
C GLU A 93 18.22 17.27 1.47
N ASP A 94 19.05 17.02 2.48
CA ASP A 94 20.52 17.02 2.33
C ASP A 94 20.97 15.80 1.51
N PRO A 95 21.61 16.00 0.34
CA PRO A 95 22.06 14.90 -0.50
C PRO A 95 23.03 13.93 0.20
N ARG A 96 23.74 14.38 1.24
CA ARG A 96 24.68 13.55 2.02
C ARG A 96 23.95 12.47 2.84
N ASN A 97 22.68 12.68 3.10
CA ASN A 97 21.83 11.77 3.87
C ASN A 97 21.03 10.80 2.97
N LEU A 98 21.23 10.84 1.65
CA LEU A 98 20.52 9.98 0.71
C LEU A 98 21.36 8.77 0.32
N ALA A 99 20.74 7.58 0.33
CA ALA A 99 21.37 6.31 -0.03
C ALA A 99 21.40 6.07 -1.57
N GLY A 100 21.50 7.13 -2.35
CA GLY A 100 21.59 7.08 -3.81
C GLY A 100 20.43 7.80 -4.52
N PRO A 101 20.23 7.57 -5.82
CA PRO A 101 19.21 8.26 -6.59
C PRO A 101 17.81 7.87 -6.17
N ALA A 102 16.84 8.77 -6.38
CA ALA A 102 15.44 8.50 -6.15
C ALA A 102 14.93 7.26 -6.91
N HIS A 103 13.94 6.61 -6.35
CA HIS A 103 13.14 5.63 -7.08
C HIS A 103 12.31 6.34 -8.14
N VAL A 104 12.69 6.18 -9.40
CA VAL A 104 12.05 6.89 -10.52
C VAL A 104 10.66 6.36 -10.79
N LEU A 105 9.70 7.27 -10.91
CA LEU A 105 8.35 6.97 -11.32
C LEU A 105 8.28 6.90 -12.86
N LYS A 106 8.10 5.70 -13.40
CA LYS A 106 8.03 5.47 -14.86
C LYS A 106 6.57 5.27 -15.29
N PRO A 107 6.04 6.12 -16.18
CA PRO A 107 4.73 5.91 -16.78
C PRO A 107 4.64 4.55 -17.51
N PRO A 108 3.42 3.99 -17.67
CA PRO A 108 2.14 4.51 -17.17
C PRO A 108 1.88 4.17 -15.69
N TYR A 109 2.57 3.19 -15.13
CA TYR A 109 2.24 2.64 -13.82
C TYR A 109 2.84 3.42 -12.65
N MET A 110 3.99 4.07 -12.83
CA MET A 110 4.70 4.74 -11.75
C MET A 110 4.87 3.85 -10.49
N GLY A 111 5.17 2.57 -10.69
CA GLY A 111 5.02 1.49 -9.70
C GLY A 111 6.19 1.30 -8.73
N SER A 112 7.16 2.20 -8.68
CA SER A 112 8.26 2.10 -7.71
C SER A 112 7.80 2.61 -6.33
N ALA A 113 8.09 1.85 -5.26
CA ALA A 113 7.77 2.23 -3.87
C ALA A 113 6.30 2.66 -3.69
N THR A 114 5.36 1.89 -4.21
CA THR A 114 3.95 2.29 -4.28
C THR A 114 3.33 2.45 -2.91
N GLY A 115 3.65 1.58 -1.95
CA GLY A 115 3.08 1.59 -0.61
C GLY A 115 3.37 2.86 0.18
N ASP A 116 4.40 3.62 -0.20
CA ASP A 116 4.86 4.78 0.54
C ASP A 116 4.01 6.02 0.30
N PHE A 117 3.37 6.13 -0.87
CA PHE A 117 2.52 7.26 -1.19
C PHE A 117 1.50 6.92 -2.26
N VAL A 118 0.23 6.86 -1.88
CA VAL A 118 -0.92 6.77 -2.78
C VAL A 118 -1.96 7.77 -2.31
N LEU A 119 -2.16 8.83 -3.08
CA LEU A 119 -3.14 9.86 -2.82
C LEU A 119 -4.20 9.85 -3.93
N LEU A 120 -5.45 9.72 -3.57
CA LEU A 120 -6.56 9.64 -4.50
C LEU A 120 -7.80 10.28 -3.89
N ASP A 121 -8.69 10.82 -4.70
CA ASP A 121 -9.98 11.26 -4.20
C ASP A 121 -10.77 10.07 -3.64
N ARG A 122 -11.55 10.34 -2.59
CA ARG A 122 -12.26 9.29 -1.83
C ARG A 122 -13.21 8.49 -2.70
N GLU A 123 -13.92 9.16 -3.60
CA GLU A 123 -14.91 8.50 -4.46
C GLU A 123 -14.24 7.50 -5.40
N SER A 124 -13.13 7.88 -6.02
CA SER A 124 -12.32 6.98 -6.85
C SER A 124 -11.72 5.82 -6.06
N PHE A 125 -11.28 6.05 -4.79
CA PHE A 125 -10.85 4.95 -3.92
C PHE A 125 -11.98 3.94 -3.67
N HIS A 126 -13.20 4.44 -3.46
CA HIS A 126 -14.38 3.57 -3.28
C HIS A 126 -14.77 2.86 -4.58
N GLU A 127 -14.70 3.54 -5.73
CA GLU A 127 -14.96 2.96 -7.05
C GLU A 127 -14.07 1.75 -7.32
N ILE A 128 -12.77 1.88 -7.05
CA ILE A 128 -11.82 0.76 -7.22
C ILE A 128 -11.82 -0.25 -6.06
N GLY A 129 -12.60 -0.01 -5.00
CA GLY A 129 -12.70 -0.87 -3.82
C GLY A 129 -11.40 -0.98 -3.02
N GLY A 130 -10.65 0.10 -2.87
CA GLY A 130 -9.40 0.12 -2.07
C GLY A 130 -8.28 -0.76 -2.61
N PHE A 131 -7.36 -1.14 -1.74
CA PHE A 131 -6.32 -2.14 -2.03
C PHE A 131 -6.92 -3.53 -2.12
N ASN A 132 -6.28 -4.42 -2.87
CA ASN A 132 -6.75 -5.79 -3.05
C ASN A 132 -6.62 -6.62 -1.77
N GLU A 133 -7.74 -7.09 -1.22
CA GLU A 133 -7.81 -7.89 0.01
C GLU A 133 -7.69 -9.39 -0.22
N VAL A 134 -7.62 -9.83 -1.47
CA VAL A 134 -7.46 -11.24 -1.83
C VAL A 134 -6.03 -11.71 -1.61
N TYR A 135 -5.08 -10.79 -1.67
CA TYR A 135 -3.67 -11.07 -1.41
C TYR A 135 -3.42 -11.33 0.08
N ARG A 136 -3.49 -12.59 0.48
CA ARG A 136 -3.36 -13.03 1.86
C ARG A 136 -2.19 -13.98 2.09
N VAL A 137 -1.40 -14.22 1.04
CA VAL A 137 -0.26 -15.13 1.05
C VAL A 137 1.07 -14.39 0.97
N ALA A 138 1.05 -13.12 0.58
CA ALA A 138 2.22 -12.31 0.34
C ALA A 138 2.04 -10.90 0.86
N ARG A 139 3.15 -10.25 1.19
CA ARG A 139 3.22 -8.86 1.61
C ARG A 139 3.58 -7.93 0.45
N ILE A 140 4.38 -8.44 -0.50
CA ILE A 140 5.02 -7.62 -1.54
C ILE A 140 4.10 -7.48 -2.76
N GLY A 141 3.98 -6.27 -3.29
CA GLY A 141 3.38 -5.94 -4.58
C GLY A 141 1.87 -5.73 -4.58
N ILE A 142 1.22 -5.88 -3.44
CA ILE A 142 -0.21 -5.59 -3.27
C ILE A 142 -0.47 -4.10 -3.52
N ASP A 143 0.43 -3.26 -3.05
CA ASP A 143 0.46 -1.82 -3.30
C ASP A 143 0.44 -1.51 -4.80
N ARG A 144 1.25 -2.21 -5.59
CA ARG A 144 1.34 -2.00 -7.03
C ARG A 144 0.05 -2.38 -7.77
N ASN A 145 -0.71 -3.33 -7.24
CA ASN A 145 -1.99 -3.72 -7.82
C ASN A 145 -3.02 -2.57 -7.81
N VAL A 146 -2.97 -1.64 -6.85
CA VAL A 146 -3.86 -0.48 -6.84
C VAL A 146 -3.69 0.39 -8.09
N LEU A 147 -2.46 0.48 -8.62
CA LEU A 147 -2.17 1.22 -9.85
C LEU A 147 -2.83 0.56 -11.08
N VAL A 148 -2.79 -0.78 -11.13
CA VAL A 148 -3.48 -1.53 -12.18
C VAL A 148 -4.99 -1.31 -12.09
N LYS A 149 -5.56 -1.38 -10.91
CA LYS A 149 -6.98 -1.10 -10.67
C LYS A 149 -7.36 0.30 -11.13
N ALA A 150 -6.57 1.30 -10.73
CA ALA A 150 -6.79 2.69 -11.10
C ALA A 150 -6.81 2.87 -12.63
N LEU A 151 -5.79 2.39 -13.33
CA LEU A 151 -5.71 2.48 -14.79
C LEU A 151 -6.85 1.71 -15.48
N SER A 152 -7.20 0.52 -15.00
CA SER A 152 -8.30 -0.27 -15.54
C SER A 152 -9.67 0.40 -15.35
N SER A 153 -9.80 1.26 -14.35
CA SER A 153 -11.00 2.07 -14.09
C SER A 153 -10.96 3.44 -14.78
N GLY A 154 -9.99 3.66 -15.67
CA GLY A 154 -9.87 4.91 -16.43
C GLY A 154 -9.36 6.09 -15.61
N LEU A 155 -8.70 5.84 -14.46
CA LEU A 155 -8.03 6.89 -13.71
C LEU A 155 -6.67 7.21 -14.33
N ARG A 156 -6.20 8.45 -14.16
CA ARG A 156 -4.82 8.84 -14.49
C ARG A 156 -3.91 8.58 -13.30
N ILE A 157 -2.62 8.37 -13.56
CA ILE A 157 -1.58 8.37 -12.53
C ILE A 157 -0.65 9.54 -12.79
N ALA A 158 -0.35 10.33 -11.77
CA ALA A 158 0.50 11.50 -11.85
C ALA A 158 1.50 11.58 -10.68
N ASP A 159 2.61 12.29 -10.89
CA ASP A 159 3.54 12.67 -9.84
C ASP A 159 2.95 13.87 -9.07
N ILE A 160 3.00 13.82 -7.73
CA ILE A 160 2.58 14.92 -6.85
C ILE A 160 3.53 16.13 -6.91
N GLY A 161 4.73 15.95 -7.45
CA GLY A 161 5.74 16.99 -7.59
C GLY A 161 6.71 17.13 -6.42
N GLY A 162 6.72 16.20 -5.48
CA GLY A 162 7.63 16.17 -4.35
C GLY A 162 7.95 14.75 -3.88
N PRO A 163 9.15 14.50 -3.28
CA PRO A 163 9.57 13.19 -2.83
C PRO A 163 9.04 12.83 -1.45
N VAL A 164 9.01 11.53 -1.18
CA VAL A 164 9.02 10.96 0.17
C VAL A 164 10.42 10.45 0.51
N TYR A 165 10.74 10.40 1.80
CA TYR A 165 12.01 9.94 2.33
C TYR A 165 11.75 8.74 3.23
N HIS A 166 12.35 7.60 2.90
CA HIS A 166 12.15 6.35 3.63
C HIS A 166 13.28 6.14 4.63
N GLU A 167 12.91 5.77 5.85
CA GLU A 167 13.86 5.51 6.92
C GLU A 167 14.83 4.38 6.59
N ASN A 168 16.03 4.48 7.19
CA ASN A 168 17.01 3.42 7.17
C ASN A 168 16.69 2.41 8.27
N HIS A 169 16.23 1.23 7.89
CA HIS A 169 15.99 0.11 8.80
C HIS A 169 16.34 -1.23 8.13
N GLU A 170 16.41 -2.30 8.91
CA GLU A 170 16.81 -3.64 8.41
C GLU A 170 15.95 -4.15 7.25
N GLY A 171 14.70 -3.70 7.15
CA GLY A 171 13.78 -4.03 6.06
C GLY A 171 14.00 -3.24 4.77
N SER A 172 14.92 -2.28 4.73
CA SER A 172 15.17 -1.45 3.56
C SER A 172 15.92 -2.23 2.48
N TYR A 173 15.27 -2.41 1.33
CA TYR A 173 15.81 -3.21 0.22
C TYR A 173 17.20 -2.76 -0.27
N ARG A 174 17.43 -1.44 -0.36
CA ARG A 174 18.72 -0.91 -0.84
C ARG A 174 19.84 -1.06 0.17
N LEU A 175 19.51 -0.98 1.45
CA LEU A 175 20.49 -0.98 2.53
C LEU A 175 20.77 -2.38 3.04
N ASN A 176 19.81 -3.29 2.91
CA ASN A 176 19.96 -4.68 3.29
C ASN A 176 19.31 -5.64 2.27
N PRO A 177 19.90 -5.78 1.06
CA PRO A 177 19.37 -6.67 0.02
C PRO A 177 19.25 -8.14 0.46
N ALA A 178 20.14 -8.57 1.37
CA ALA A 178 20.15 -9.96 1.87
C ALA A 178 18.93 -10.27 2.73
N ALA A 179 18.49 -9.33 3.57
CA ALA A 179 17.27 -9.48 4.37
C ALA A 179 16.01 -9.56 3.49
N TYR A 180 16.07 -9.02 2.28
CA TYR A 180 14.96 -9.02 1.33
C TYR A 180 14.93 -10.26 0.43
N ALA A 181 16.08 -10.86 0.17
CA ALA A 181 16.22 -12.01 -0.73
C ALA A 181 15.40 -13.24 -0.25
N GLY A 182 15.23 -13.40 1.05
CA GLY A 182 14.37 -14.45 1.63
C GLY A 182 12.87 -14.19 1.52
N ARG A 183 12.46 -12.92 1.41
CA ARG A 183 11.05 -12.51 1.38
C ARG A 183 10.40 -12.64 0.00
N GLU A 184 11.18 -12.63 -1.08
CA GLU A 184 10.67 -12.93 -2.43
C GLU A 184 10.14 -14.35 -2.55
N THR A 185 10.65 -15.29 -1.73
CA THR A 185 10.19 -16.67 -1.70
C THR A 185 8.93 -16.88 -0.85
N GLU A 186 8.56 -15.92 -0.02
CA GLU A 186 7.32 -15.98 0.79
C GLU A 186 6.05 -15.82 -0.06
N ALA A 187 6.21 -15.40 -1.31
CA ALA A 187 5.13 -15.30 -2.28
C ALA A 187 5.42 -16.11 -3.54
N PRO A 188 5.44 -17.45 -3.49
CA PRO A 188 5.74 -18.27 -4.67
C PRO A 188 4.75 -18.07 -5.84
N TRP A 189 3.63 -17.45 -5.60
CA TRP A 189 2.56 -17.18 -6.58
C TRP A 189 2.53 -15.75 -7.04
N GLY A 190 3.38 -15.03 -6.46
CA GLY A 190 3.54 -13.64 -6.41
C GLY A 190 2.83 -12.83 -7.36
N ASP A 191 2.91 -11.87 -6.88
CA ASP A 191 3.09 -10.55 -7.34
C ASP A 191 3.17 -10.43 -8.88
N ARG A 192 4.05 -11.16 -9.51
CA ARG A 192 4.31 -11.11 -10.95
C ARG A 192 3.13 -11.55 -11.82
N ARG A 193 2.35 -12.53 -11.40
CA ARG A 193 1.18 -13.02 -12.17
C ARG A 193 0.01 -12.06 -12.10
N TRP A 194 -0.18 -11.44 -10.96
CA TRP A 194 -1.23 -10.45 -10.75
C TRP A 194 -0.90 -9.12 -11.43
N HIS A 195 0.37 -8.78 -11.55
CA HIS A 195 0.82 -7.60 -12.28
C HIS A 195 0.83 -7.79 -13.79
N SER A 196 1.17 -8.98 -14.28
CA SER A 196 1.24 -9.27 -15.72
C SER A 196 -0.11 -9.64 -16.33
N GLY A 197 -1.07 -10.06 -15.52
CA GLY A 197 -2.34 -10.58 -15.99
C GLY A 197 -3.42 -9.57 -16.27
N GLY A 198 -3.22 -8.31 -15.98
CA GLY A 198 -4.24 -7.27 -16.20
C GLY A 198 -5.56 -7.49 -15.43
N VAL A 199 -5.55 -8.39 -14.45
CA VAL A 199 -6.74 -8.69 -13.67
C VAL A 199 -6.94 -7.63 -12.62
N SER A 200 -7.81 -6.66 -12.90
CA SER A 200 -8.30 -5.77 -11.85
C SER A 200 -9.37 -6.51 -11.06
N TYR A 201 -9.05 -6.83 -9.81
CA TYR A 201 -10.03 -7.35 -8.88
C TYR A 201 -10.60 -6.22 -8.05
N VAL A 202 -11.92 -6.08 -8.07
CA VAL A 202 -12.62 -5.16 -7.18
C VAL A 202 -13.07 -5.94 -5.95
N ASN A 203 -12.65 -5.49 -4.78
CA ASN A 203 -13.09 -6.09 -3.53
C ASN A 203 -14.63 -6.07 -3.41
N PRO A 204 -15.23 -7.04 -2.71
CA PRO A 204 -16.67 -7.03 -2.45
C PRO A 204 -17.07 -5.78 -1.66
N PRO A 205 -18.37 -5.41 -1.63
CA PRO A 205 -18.85 -4.23 -0.89
C PRO A 205 -18.45 -4.16 0.58
N THR A 206 -18.13 -5.31 1.18
CA THR A 206 -17.69 -5.46 2.58
C THR A 206 -16.20 -5.16 2.82
N TRP A 207 -15.46 -4.71 1.81
CA TRP A 207 -14.03 -4.41 1.94
C TRP A 207 -13.74 -3.39 3.06
N GLY A 208 -12.55 -3.42 3.59
CA GLY A 208 -12.12 -2.57 4.71
C GLY A 208 -12.88 -2.89 6.01
N LEU A 209 -13.31 -4.14 6.15
CA LEU A 209 -14.08 -4.61 7.31
C LEU A 209 -15.29 -3.70 7.60
N SER A 210 -16.08 -3.36 6.57
CA SER A 210 -17.19 -2.43 6.70
C SER A 210 -18.27 -2.91 7.66
N GLU A 211 -18.47 -4.22 7.75
CA GLU A 211 -19.47 -4.87 8.60
C GLU A 211 -18.94 -5.23 10.01
N ALA A 212 -17.68 -4.90 10.29
CA ALA A 212 -17.12 -5.12 11.62
C ALA A 212 -17.78 -4.18 12.64
N PRO A 213 -18.25 -4.67 13.79
CA PRO A 213 -18.71 -3.82 14.87
C PRO A 213 -17.58 -2.90 15.32
N VAL A 214 -17.87 -1.62 15.50
CA VAL A 214 -16.89 -0.61 15.88
C VAL A 214 -17.32 0.01 17.20
N ARG A 215 -16.44 0.02 18.17
CA ARG A 215 -16.65 0.70 19.46
C ARG A 215 -15.50 1.65 19.76
N GLU A 216 -15.81 2.75 20.37
CA GLU A 216 -14.81 3.67 20.90
C GLU A 216 -14.28 3.11 22.21
N ILE A 217 -12.96 3.05 22.36
CA ILE A 217 -12.28 2.53 23.56
C ILE A 217 -11.51 3.62 24.30
N ASP A 218 -11.22 4.73 23.62
CA ASP A 218 -10.59 5.94 24.18
C ASP A 218 -10.89 7.11 23.25
N ASP A 219 -10.53 8.36 23.61
CA ASP A 219 -10.73 9.53 22.75
C ASP A 219 -10.10 9.29 21.37
N ARG A 220 -10.98 9.19 20.36
CA ARG A 220 -10.62 8.92 18.96
C ARG A 220 -9.85 7.62 18.72
N VAL A 221 -9.95 6.67 19.62
CA VAL A 221 -9.44 5.30 19.46
C VAL A 221 -10.60 4.35 19.31
N TRP A 222 -10.73 3.78 18.13
CA TRP A 222 -11.82 2.89 17.74
C TRP A 222 -11.29 1.47 17.63
N TYR A 223 -12.00 0.51 18.21
CA TYR A 223 -11.71 -0.90 18.09
C TYR A 223 -12.72 -1.58 17.19
N LEU A 224 -12.22 -2.33 16.20
CA LEU A 224 -13.01 -3.18 15.33
C LEU A 224 -13.07 -4.57 15.93
N ASP A 225 -14.21 -4.91 16.53
CA ASP A 225 -14.44 -6.24 17.10
C ASP A 225 -14.55 -7.29 15.98
N PHE A 226 -14.07 -8.48 16.27
CA PHE A 226 -14.13 -9.58 15.32
C PHE A 226 -15.58 -9.98 15.02
N SER A 227 -15.90 -10.11 13.72
CA SER A 227 -17.19 -10.57 13.24
C SER A 227 -17.05 -11.44 12.00
N TRP A 228 -17.66 -12.60 11.99
CA TRP A 228 -17.72 -13.46 10.81
C TRP A 228 -18.47 -12.79 9.65
N ALA A 229 -19.44 -11.93 9.94
CA ALA A 229 -20.18 -11.18 8.92
C ALA A 229 -19.31 -10.19 8.14
N ALA A 230 -18.21 -9.72 8.76
CA ALA A 230 -17.26 -8.83 8.10
C ALA A 230 -16.23 -9.56 7.23
N MET A 231 -16.23 -10.90 7.28
CA MET A 231 -15.29 -11.68 6.50
C MET A 231 -15.72 -11.73 5.03
N PRO A 232 -14.79 -11.56 4.07
CA PRO A 232 -15.11 -11.76 2.67
C PRO A 232 -15.59 -13.20 2.46
N PRO A 233 -16.57 -13.41 1.57
CA PRO A 233 -17.08 -14.73 1.26
C PRO A 233 -15.96 -15.69 0.83
N LEU A 234 -15.90 -16.88 1.44
CA LEU A 234 -14.94 -17.93 1.09
C LEU A 234 -14.98 -18.31 -0.40
N VAL A 235 -16.15 -18.20 -1.01
CA VAL A 235 -16.39 -18.47 -2.42
C VAL A 235 -15.59 -17.57 -3.33
N ASP A 236 -15.44 -16.30 -2.98
CA ASP A 236 -14.67 -15.35 -3.77
C ASP A 236 -13.16 -15.64 -3.68
N LEU A 237 -12.70 -16.06 -2.50
CA LEU A 237 -11.33 -16.53 -2.32
C LEU A 237 -11.04 -17.76 -3.19
N MET A 238 -11.94 -18.73 -3.20
CA MET A 238 -11.76 -19.96 -3.98
C MET A 238 -11.79 -19.72 -5.49
N ARG A 239 -12.61 -18.78 -5.96
CA ARG A 239 -12.66 -18.41 -7.38
C ARG A 239 -11.37 -17.75 -7.86
N ILE A 240 -10.66 -17.06 -6.97
CA ILE A 240 -9.46 -16.31 -7.32
C ILE A 240 -8.20 -17.13 -7.07
N VAL A 241 -8.13 -17.87 -5.98
CA VAL A 241 -6.94 -18.66 -5.59
C VAL A 241 -6.87 -19.97 -6.37
N LEU A 242 -7.98 -20.68 -6.57
CA LEU A 242 -8.00 -21.96 -7.29
C LEU A 242 -7.60 -21.87 -8.77
N PRO A 243 -8.04 -20.90 -9.57
CA PRO A 243 -7.55 -20.77 -10.94
C PRO A 243 -6.06 -20.53 -11.02
N VAL A 244 -5.51 -19.74 -10.10
CA VAL A 244 -4.06 -19.50 -9.99
C VAL A 244 -3.33 -20.76 -9.58
N ALA A 245 -3.86 -21.53 -8.65
CA ALA A 245 -3.31 -22.81 -8.22
C ALA A 245 -3.32 -23.86 -9.34
N ARG A 246 -4.36 -23.89 -10.14
CA ARG A 246 -4.49 -24.82 -11.30
C ARG A 246 -3.57 -24.45 -12.46
N LEU A 247 -3.22 -23.17 -12.59
CA LEU A 247 -2.30 -22.71 -13.62
C LEU A 247 -0.83 -23.07 -13.34
N GLY A 248 -0.55 -23.98 -12.42
CA GLY A 248 0.75 -24.51 -11.96
C GLY A 248 1.93 -24.58 -12.94
N GLY A 249 1.83 -23.92 -14.07
CA GLY A 249 2.91 -23.67 -14.99
C GLY A 249 3.93 -22.68 -14.45
N PRO A 250 5.15 -22.69 -14.97
CA PRO A 250 6.16 -21.70 -14.62
C PRO A 250 5.59 -20.29 -14.78
N ALA A 251 5.95 -19.41 -13.87
CA ALA A 251 5.52 -18.00 -13.94
C ALA A 251 5.77 -17.46 -15.35
N PRO A 252 4.77 -16.84 -16.01
CA PRO A 252 5.00 -16.30 -17.34
C PRO A 252 6.12 -15.29 -17.29
N GLY A 253 7.14 -15.55 -18.08
CA GLY A 253 8.18 -14.66 -18.52
C GLY A 253 8.97 -13.96 -17.43
N HIS A 254 10.20 -14.30 -17.37
CA HIS A 254 11.23 -13.47 -16.76
C HIS A 254 10.96 -12.00 -17.12
N TYR A 255 10.90 -11.15 -16.12
CA TYR A 255 11.24 -9.76 -16.32
C TYR A 255 12.64 -9.75 -16.92
N VAL A 256 12.71 -9.59 -18.25
CA VAL A 256 13.98 -9.34 -18.90
C VAL A 256 14.49 -8.05 -18.28
N ARG A 257 15.48 -8.15 -17.41
CA ARG A 257 16.29 -7.02 -17.04
C ARG A 257 16.88 -6.54 -18.36
N LYS A 258 16.28 -5.54 -18.97
CA LYS A 258 17.01 -4.74 -19.97
C LYS A 258 18.17 -4.13 -19.22
N ARG A 259 19.37 -4.61 -19.57
CA ARG A 259 20.63 -4.01 -19.17
C ARG A 259 20.70 -2.56 -19.62
#